data_58c41b74edec5b15520e0ec968c8e30f
#
_entry.id   58c41b74edec5b15520e0ec968c8e30f
#
_cell.length_a   1.000
_cell.length_b   1.000
_cell.length_c   1.000
_cell.angle_alpha   90.00
_cell.angle_beta   90.00
_cell.angle_gamma   90.00
#
_symmetry.space_group_name_H-M   'P 1'
#
loop_
_entity.id
_entity.type
_entity.pdbx_description
1 polymer ?
#
loop_
_entity_poly.entity_id
_entity_poly.type
_entity_poly.pdbx_seq_one_letter_code
_entity_poly.pdbx_strand_id
1 'polypeptide(L)'
;MNIHYILLFSLLTMFSFHSIGQTPKDTINAVEAITPVVIDGAATEACWAKAEWKPINQVWIPYGVKMAAGDFEGKYKVAWDAEYLYLLFEIVDDQLSDDHVFPTDSWWDDDCLEIFIDENHSKGDHKLNTNAFAYHVSLSYDAIDLDAAGNGVNYKNNIKVVMDTIAPHTYQWEVAIKNYSASFNMANPEASRVTLTPNKVMGLTVAYCDNDQTTSRENFIGSMYMTSATANDNYITANYFGSLKLRANDYGTSISDGKKISNQLVTVFPNPALNQIKLQRMNNTSKKMVAEIHSMTGALVKTISVDNLNEVIEIGDLLPGMYLMTILSDQYFQSERFIKR
;
A
#
# COMPACT_ATOMS: atom_id res chain seq x y z
N MET A 1 -77.78 -34.31 -2.28
CA MET A 1 -76.68 -34.42 -1.31
C MET A 1 -75.44 -33.83 -2.01
N ASN A 2 -75.23 -32.52 -1.84
CA ASN A 2 -74.17 -31.80 -2.54
C ASN A 2 -72.95 -31.65 -1.60
N ILE A 3 -71.84 -32.26 -1.98
CA ILE A 3 -70.55 -32.18 -1.27
C ILE A 3 -69.79 -31.01 -1.86
N HIS A 4 -69.57 -29.95 -1.05
CA HIS A 4 -68.69 -28.82 -1.43
C HIS A 4 -67.28 -29.11 -1.01
N TYR A 5 -66.36 -29.19 -1.97
CA TYR A 5 -64.94 -29.22 -1.73
C TYR A 5 -64.41 -27.79 -1.50
N ILE A 6 -63.86 -27.55 -0.31
CA ILE A 6 -63.14 -26.32 0.01
C ILE A 6 -61.68 -26.57 -0.32
N LEU A 7 -61.18 -25.91 -1.36
CA LEU A 7 -59.73 -25.84 -1.67
C LEU A 7 -59.08 -24.85 -0.73
N LEU A 8 -58.23 -25.34 0.16
CA LEU A 8 -57.34 -24.50 0.98
C LEU A 8 -56.10 -24.14 0.16
N PHE A 9 -55.97 -22.87 -0.26
CA PHE A 9 -54.74 -22.34 -0.87
C PHE A 9 -53.79 -21.93 0.27
N SER A 10 -52.72 -22.69 0.49
CA SER A 10 -51.64 -22.30 1.38
C SER A 10 -50.70 -21.34 0.65
N LEU A 11 -50.72 -20.06 1.06
CA LEU A 11 -49.84 -19.02 0.59
C LEU A 11 -48.47 -19.22 1.23
N LEU A 12 -47.49 -19.80 0.48
CA LEU A 12 -46.13 -19.96 0.92
C LEU A 12 -45.38 -18.63 0.70
N THR A 13 -45.27 -17.83 1.78
CA THR A 13 -44.42 -16.61 1.73
C THR A 13 -42.95 -17.02 1.77
N MET A 14 -42.27 -16.93 0.63
CA MET A 14 -40.82 -17.02 0.56
C MET A 14 -40.20 -15.77 1.21
N PHE A 15 -39.68 -15.91 2.40
CA PHE A 15 -38.78 -14.93 2.97
C PHE A 15 -37.44 -15.01 2.24
N SER A 16 -37.18 -14.06 1.36
CA SER A 16 -35.84 -13.86 0.80
C SER A 16 -34.94 -13.31 1.89
N PHE A 17 -34.10 -14.14 2.46
CA PHE A 17 -32.97 -13.66 3.27
C PHE A 17 -32.00 -12.95 2.34
N HIS A 18 -32.03 -11.63 2.35
CA HIS A 18 -30.92 -10.85 1.81
C HIS A 18 -29.76 -11.07 2.76
N SER A 19 -28.82 -11.88 2.36
CA SER A 19 -27.48 -11.90 2.93
C SER A 19 -26.94 -10.48 2.74
N ILE A 20 -26.81 -9.73 3.83
CA ILE A 20 -26.01 -8.49 3.84
C ILE A 20 -24.58 -8.99 3.62
N GLY A 21 -24.14 -8.95 2.37
CA GLY A 21 -22.74 -9.22 2.05
C GLY A 21 -21.90 -8.27 2.90
N GLN A 22 -20.97 -8.83 3.69
CA GLN A 22 -19.92 -8.03 4.30
C GLN A 22 -19.30 -7.21 3.19
N THR A 23 -19.28 -5.89 3.33
CA THR A 23 -18.45 -5.03 2.47
C THR A 23 -17.05 -5.64 2.47
N PRO A 24 -16.45 -5.94 1.30
CA PRO A 24 -15.09 -6.44 1.25
C PRO A 24 -14.23 -5.46 2.06
N LYS A 25 -13.47 -5.96 3.04
CA LYS A 25 -12.44 -5.14 3.68
C LYS A 25 -11.57 -4.60 2.55
N ASP A 26 -11.47 -3.28 2.44
CA ASP A 26 -10.73 -2.64 1.35
C ASP A 26 -9.34 -3.25 1.27
N THR A 27 -9.00 -3.81 0.11
CA THR A 27 -7.67 -4.35 -0.11
C THR A 27 -6.72 -3.18 -0.31
N ILE A 28 -5.74 -3.07 0.56
CA ILE A 28 -4.62 -2.13 0.42
C ILE A 28 -3.68 -2.72 -0.62
N ASN A 29 -3.30 -1.92 -1.62
CA ASN A 29 -2.31 -2.34 -2.63
C ASN A 29 -0.99 -1.63 -2.36
N ALA A 30 0.06 -2.38 -2.04
CA ALA A 30 1.42 -1.85 -1.97
C ALA A 30 2.06 -1.85 -3.36
N VAL A 31 2.70 -0.75 -3.72
CA VAL A 31 3.42 -0.58 -4.99
C VAL A 31 4.85 -1.11 -4.83
N GLU A 32 5.37 -1.86 -5.79
CA GLU A 32 6.76 -2.29 -5.78
C GLU A 32 7.70 -1.09 -6.02
N ALA A 33 8.66 -0.90 -5.13
CA ALA A 33 9.76 0.06 -5.29
C ALA A 33 10.89 -0.61 -6.07
N ILE A 34 11.16 -0.14 -7.31
CA ILE A 34 12.22 -0.70 -8.17
C ILE A 34 13.61 -0.32 -7.66
N THR A 35 13.70 0.88 -7.11
CA THR A 35 14.89 1.35 -6.39
C THR A 35 14.58 1.36 -4.90
N PRO A 36 15.51 0.92 -4.04
CA PRO A 36 15.31 0.99 -2.60
C PRO A 36 14.91 2.39 -2.16
N VAL A 37 13.91 2.48 -1.27
CA VAL A 37 13.50 3.75 -0.67
C VAL A 37 14.57 4.20 0.32
N VAL A 38 14.96 5.44 0.23
CA VAL A 38 15.87 6.09 1.19
C VAL A 38 15.01 6.69 2.29
N ILE A 39 15.17 6.19 3.51
CA ILE A 39 14.41 6.70 4.65
C ILE A 39 15.11 7.97 5.15
N ASP A 40 14.72 9.11 4.60
CA ASP A 40 15.29 10.43 4.92
C ASP A 40 14.25 11.51 5.24
N GLY A 41 12.97 11.13 5.19
CA GLY A 41 11.83 12.02 5.47
C GLY A 41 11.36 12.85 4.27
N ALA A 42 12.03 12.75 3.11
CA ALA A 42 11.72 13.61 1.96
C ALA A 42 10.71 13.01 0.96
N ALA A 43 10.48 11.70 0.98
CA ALA A 43 9.53 10.95 0.13
C ALA A 43 9.65 11.27 -1.37
N THR A 44 10.88 11.31 -1.88
CA THR A 44 11.18 11.68 -3.27
C THR A 44 11.12 10.52 -4.25
N GLU A 45 11.00 9.29 -3.78
CA GLU A 45 11.05 8.08 -4.60
C GLU A 45 9.83 7.93 -5.50
N ALA A 46 10.08 7.41 -6.70
CA ALA A 46 9.05 7.25 -7.73
C ALA A 46 7.89 6.33 -7.31
N CYS A 47 8.10 5.41 -6.37
CA CYS A 47 7.04 4.56 -5.83
C CYS A 47 5.95 5.37 -5.12
N TRP A 48 6.31 6.45 -4.41
CA TRP A 48 5.36 7.30 -3.70
C TRP A 48 4.40 8.06 -4.63
N ALA A 49 4.85 8.41 -5.82
CA ALA A 49 3.98 9.04 -6.83
C ALA A 49 2.91 8.06 -7.37
N LYS A 50 3.15 6.75 -7.29
CA LYS A 50 2.24 5.70 -7.76
C LYS A 50 1.37 5.12 -6.65
N ALA A 51 1.86 5.14 -5.42
CA ALA A 51 1.13 4.64 -4.27
C ALA A 51 -0.07 5.54 -3.95
N GLU A 52 -1.19 4.91 -3.64
CA GLU A 52 -2.45 5.59 -3.32
C GLU A 52 -2.49 5.99 -1.86
N TRP A 53 -2.90 7.24 -1.56
CA TRP A 53 -3.19 7.66 -0.21
C TRP A 53 -4.42 6.93 0.35
N LYS A 54 -4.29 6.40 1.56
CA LYS A 54 -5.37 5.82 2.36
C LYS A 54 -5.56 6.65 3.62
N PRO A 55 -6.79 6.90 4.06
CA PRO A 55 -7.04 7.71 5.24
C PRO A 55 -6.76 6.95 6.55
N ILE A 56 -6.41 7.69 7.59
CA ILE A 56 -6.46 7.29 9.00
C ILE A 56 -7.55 8.16 9.62
N ASN A 57 -8.77 7.67 9.67
CA ASN A 57 -9.95 8.49 10.01
C ASN A 57 -11.05 7.74 10.79
N GLN A 58 -10.74 6.55 11.29
CA GLN A 58 -11.66 5.79 12.13
C GLN A 58 -11.31 6.05 13.59
N VAL A 59 -12.05 6.90 14.29
CA VAL A 59 -11.80 7.16 15.71
C VAL A 59 -12.24 5.96 16.53
N TRP A 60 -11.27 5.25 17.10
CA TRP A 60 -11.47 4.06 17.92
C TRP A 60 -11.65 4.41 19.40
N ILE A 61 -10.91 5.40 19.89
CA ILE A 61 -11.02 5.89 21.26
C ILE A 61 -10.96 7.43 21.25
N PRO A 62 -11.95 8.10 21.82
CA PRO A 62 -13.29 7.64 22.20
C PRO A 62 -14.07 7.22 20.98
N TYR A 63 -14.74 6.07 21.02
CA TYR A 63 -15.31 5.46 19.82
C TYR A 63 -16.32 6.37 19.10
N GLY A 64 -16.02 6.61 17.80
CA GLY A 64 -16.92 7.34 16.90
C GLY A 64 -17.09 8.83 17.21
N VAL A 65 -16.24 9.38 18.07
CA VAL A 65 -16.23 10.83 18.33
C VAL A 65 -15.69 11.53 17.08
N LYS A 66 -16.26 12.69 16.78
CA LYS A 66 -15.76 13.53 15.70
C LYS A 66 -14.58 14.36 16.20
N MET A 67 -13.44 14.24 15.56
CA MET A 67 -12.27 15.06 15.81
C MET A 67 -12.57 16.54 15.62
N ALA A 68 -11.98 17.41 16.41
CA ALA A 68 -12.02 18.84 16.19
C ALA A 68 -11.30 19.20 14.88
N ALA A 69 -11.64 20.32 14.28
CA ALA A 69 -10.97 20.76 13.07
C ALA A 69 -9.56 21.27 13.39
N GLY A 70 -8.55 20.68 12.79
CA GLY A 70 -7.14 21.03 13.00
C GLY A 70 -6.45 20.24 14.12
N ASP A 71 -7.16 19.44 14.88
CA ASP A 71 -6.69 18.53 15.90
C ASP A 71 -5.85 17.39 15.27
N PHE A 72 -6.49 16.52 14.55
CA PHE A 72 -5.82 15.44 13.83
C PHE A 72 -6.36 15.23 12.41
N GLU A 73 -5.45 15.03 11.46
CA GLU A 73 -5.73 14.45 10.14
C GLU A 73 -4.59 13.50 9.75
N GLY A 74 -4.92 12.29 9.30
CA GLY A 74 -3.92 11.28 8.95
C GLY A 74 -4.21 10.57 7.65
N LYS A 75 -3.13 10.27 6.90
CA LYS A 75 -3.18 9.41 5.71
C LYS A 75 -1.85 8.69 5.51
N TYR A 76 -1.88 7.57 4.78
CA TYR A 76 -0.68 6.79 4.51
C TYR A 76 -0.66 6.20 3.11
N LYS A 77 0.52 5.86 2.64
CA LYS A 77 0.80 5.09 1.43
C LYS A 77 1.62 3.86 1.77
N VAL A 78 1.57 2.84 0.89
CA VAL A 78 2.34 1.61 1.06
C VAL A 78 3.11 1.29 -0.20
N ALA A 79 4.41 1.00 -0.04
CA ALA A 79 5.29 0.47 -1.08
C ALA A 79 6.06 -0.74 -0.52
N TRP A 80 6.74 -1.50 -1.37
CA TRP A 80 7.51 -2.66 -0.94
C TRP A 80 8.65 -2.95 -1.92
N ASP A 81 9.70 -3.59 -1.44
CA ASP A 81 10.69 -4.32 -2.22
C ASP A 81 10.94 -5.71 -1.60
N ALA A 82 11.93 -6.44 -2.09
CA ALA A 82 12.23 -7.78 -1.56
C ALA A 82 12.64 -7.76 -0.07
N GLU A 83 13.18 -6.64 0.42
CA GLU A 83 13.77 -6.50 1.74
C GLU A 83 12.85 -5.83 2.76
N TYR A 84 12.01 -4.87 2.33
CA TYR A 84 11.23 -4.02 3.22
C TYR A 84 9.80 -3.81 2.74
N LEU A 85 8.89 -3.70 3.69
CA LEU A 85 7.64 -3.01 3.51
C LEU A 85 7.85 -1.54 3.90
N TYR A 86 7.45 -0.62 3.04
CA TYR A 86 7.60 0.81 3.23
C TYR A 86 6.25 1.47 3.47
N LEU A 87 6.21 2.37 4.43
CA LEU A 87 5.05 3.19 4.73
C LEU A 87 5.45 4.66 4.69
N LEU A 88 4.65 5.47 4.04
CA LEU A 88 4.73 6.92 4.08
C LEU A 88 3.48 7.46 4.74
N PHE A 89 3.64 8.23 5.80
CA PHE A 89 2.53 8.89 6.48
C PHE A 89 2.61 10.40 6.29
N GLU A 90 1.47 11.03 6.23
CA GLU A 90 1.31 12.47 6.44
C GLU A 90 0.29 12.66 7.55
N ILE A 91 0.77 13.23 8.64
CA ILE A 91 0.02 13.46 9.88
C ILE A 91 -0.08 14.96 10.09
N VAL A 92 -1.27 15.47 10.28
CA VAL A 92 -1.54 16.80 10.83
C VAL A 92 -1.90 16.60 12.28
N ASP A 93 -1.23 17.30 13.17
CA ASP A 93 -1.37 17.20 14.61
C ASP A 93 -0.98 18.57 15.18
N ASP A 94 -1.84 19.20 15.96
CA ASP A 94 -1.63 20.56 16.39
C ASP A 94 -0.68 20.66 17.62
N GLN A 95 -0.46 19.55 18.32
CA GLN A 95 0.43 19.55 19.49
C GLN A 95 1.08 18.18 19.78
N LEU A 96 2.35 18.03 19.49
CA LEU A 96 3.09 16.80 19.78
C LEU A 96 3.43 16.65 21.26
N SER A 97 3.21 15.45 21.83
CA SER A 97 3.53 15.05 23.20
C SER A 97 4.40 13.79 23.23
N ASP A 98 5.50 13.79 24.02
CA ASP A 98 6.43 12.66 24.22
C ASP A 98 6.90 12.71 25.69
N ASP A 99 5.97 12.46 26.61
CA ASP A 99 6.16 12.67 28.05
C ASP A 99 6.41 11.37 28.82
N HIS A 100 6.10 10.20 28.23
CA HIS A 100 6.25 8.90 28.88
C HIS A 100 7.61 8.27 28.62
N VAL A 101 8.17 7.61 29.66
CA VAL A 101 9.48 6.96 29.57
C VAL A 101 9.35 5.60 28.88
N PHE A 102 9.91 5.52 27.74
CA PHE A 102 9.90 4.35 26.87
C PHE A 102 10.95 3.29 27.27
N PRO A 103 10.67 1.97 27.30
CA PRO A 103 9.39 1.27 27.09
C PRO A 103 8.64 0.92 28.38
N THR A 104 8.90 1.57 29.46
CA THR A 104 8.51 1.11 30.81
C THR A 104 7.25 1.78 31.35
N ASP A 105 6.79 2.85 30.70
CA ASP A 105 5.66 3.62 31.15
C ASP A 105 4.72 3.90 29.95
N SER A 106 3.49 3.64 30.03
CA SER A 106 2.34 3.94 29.16
C SER A 106 2.65 4.52 27.77
N TRP A 107 3.61 3.91 27.05
CA TRP A 107 4.11 4.40 25.74
C TRP A 107 3.05 4.59 24.66
N TRP A 108 1.85 4.07 24.87
CA TRP A 108 0.68 4.26 24.01
C TRP A 108 -0.08 5.54 24.35
N ASP A 109 0.31 6.26 25.36
CA ASP A 109 -0.31 7.51 25.81
C ASP A 109 0.43 8.76 25.27
N ASP A 110 1.56 8.59 24.59
CA ASP A 110 2.25 9.64 23.82
C ASP A 110 1.79 9.62 22.35
N ASP A 111 2.13 10.67 21.62
CA ASP A 111 1.98 10.69 20.17
C ASP A 111 2.86 9.64 19.53
N CYS A 112 2.24 8.73 18.84
CA CYS A 112 2.96 7.67 18.15
C CYS A 112 2.19 7.10 16.98
N LEU A 113 2.93 6.63 15.96
CA LEU A 113 2.36 5.76 14.95
C LEU A 113 2.18 4.35 15.52
N GLU A 114 1.03 3.73 15.30
CA GLU A 114 0.88 2.30 15.51
C GLU A 114 0.81 1.56 14.18
N ILE A 115 1.67 0.55 14.02
CA ILE A 115 1.76 -0.26 12.80
C ILE A 115 1.53 -1.72 13.15
N PHE A 116 0.36 -2.23 12.78
CA PHE A 116 -0.06 -3.60 13.00
C PHE A 116 0.19 -4.41 11.73
N ILE A 117 1.07 -5.42 11.82
CA ILE A 117 1.49 -6.20 10.66
C ILE A 117 1.46 -7.71 10.94
N ASP A 118 0.76 -8.44 10.06
CA ASP A 118 0.72 -9.91 10.02
C ASP A 118 1.32 -10.36 8.69
N GLU A 119 2.53 -10.91 8.74
CA GLU A 119 3.37 -11.19 7.58
C GLU A 119 2.72 -12.16 6.58
N ASN A 120 1.97 -13.13 7.05
CA ASN A 120 1.37 -14.19 6.23
C ASN A 120 -0.17 -14.13 6.19
N HIS A 121 -0.77 -13.09 6.79
CA HIS A 121 -2.21 -12.91 6.92
C HIS A 121 -2.93 -14.11 7.56
N SER A 122 -2.24 -14.77 8.48
CA SER A 122 -2.78 -15.94 9.21
C SER A 122 -3.87 -15.58 10.19
N LYS A 123 -3.92 -14.28 10.60
CA LYS A 123 -4.84 -13.79 11.63
C LYS A 123 -4.58 -14.41 13.01
N GLY A 124 -5.56 -14.33 13.90
CA GLY A 124 -5.45 -14.87 15.26
C GLY A 124 -4.73 -13.96 16.23
N ASP A 125 -4.61 -14.43 17.47
CA ASP A 125 -4.03 -13.66 18.57
C ASP A 125 -2.51 -13.55 18.43
N HIS A 126 -1.98 -12.36 18.78
CA HIS A 126 -0.55 -12.07 18.69
C HIS A 126 0.00 -11.29 19.90
N LYS A 127 -0.83 -10.88 20.83
CA LYS A 127 -0.44 -10.02 21.97
C LYS A 127 0.81 -10.50 22.74
N LEU A 128 0.96 -11.82 22.91
CA LEU A 128 2.07 -12.43 23.67
C LEU A 128 2.86 -13.44 22.83
N ASN A 129 2.92 -13.23 21.54
CA ASN A 129 3.68 -14.05 20.61
C ASN A 129 4.02 -13.25 19.34
N THR A 130 4.76 -13.86 18.43
CA THR A 130 5.27 -13.21 17.20
C THR A 130 4.49 -13.60 15.94
N ASN A 131 3.22 -13.99 16.08
CA ASN A 131 2.35 -14.30 14.93
C ASN A 131 2.04 -13.04 14.11
N ALA A 132 1.95 -11.90 14.77
CA ALA A 132 1.91 -10.56 14.17
C ALA A 132 2.61 -9.57 15.11
N PHE A 133 2.88 -8.36 14.66
CA PHE A 133 3.49 -7.30 15.44
C PHE A 133 2.57 -6.08 15.52
N ALA A 134 2.61 -5.40 16.68
CA ALA A 134 1.91 -4.16 16.96
C ALA A 134 2.95 -3.09 17.37
N TYR A 135 3.70 -2.58 16.39
CA TYR A 135 4.75 -1.60 16.67
C TYR A 135 4.16 -0.23 17.04
N HIS A 136 4.42 0.25 18.24
CA HIS A 136 4.25 1.65 18.62
C HIS A 136 5.54 2.39 18.29
N VAL A 137 5.51 3.27 17.32
CA VAL A 137 6.68 4.02 16.83
C VAL A 137 6.62 5.43 17.39
N SER A 138 7.48 5.70 18.37
CA SER A 138 7.53 6.98 19.08
C SER A 138 8.15 8.11 18.27
N LEU A 139 7.98 9.35 18.75
CA LEU A 139 8.67 10.53 18.21
C LEU A 139 10.20 10.40 18.30
N SER A 140 10.70 9.59 19.23
CA SER A 140 12.14 9.27 19.40
C SER A 140 12.62 8.09 18.55
N TYR A 141 11.76 7.57 17.63
CA TYR A 141 12.04 6.46 16.70
C TYR A 141 12.27 5.10 17.37
N ASP A 142 11.80 4.93 18.60
CA ASP A 142 11.70 3.61 19.19
C ASP A 142 10.47 2.88 18.63
N ALA A 143 10.53 1.55 18.62
CA ALA A 143 9.43 0.72 18.12
C ALA A 143 9.10 -0.33 19.17
N ILE A 144 8.06 -0.11 19.96
CA ILE A 144 7.71 -0.98 21.05
C ILE A 144 6.57 -1.92 20.71
N ASP A 145 6.72 -3.16 21.15
CA ASP A 145 5.67 -4.16 21.18
C ASP A 145 5.86 -5.05 22.42
N LEU A 146 4.90 -5.88 22.75
CA LEU A 146 4.96 -6.79 23.88
C LEU A 146 5.76 -8.06 23.55
N ASP A 147 6.55 -8.53 24.53
CA ASP A 147 7.12 -9.86 24.47
C ASP A 147 6.14 -10.94 25.00
N ALA A 148 6.58 -12.20 24.99
CA ALA A 148 5.77 -13.33 25.47
C ALA A 148 5.46 -13.28 26.99
N ALA A 149 6.18 -12.46 27.76
CA ALA A 149 5.94 -12.23 29.17
C ALA A 149 5.03 -11.02 29.43
N GLY A 150 4.69 -10.26 28.38
CA GLY A 150 3.86 -9.06 28.45
C GLY A 150 4.64 -7.80 28.84
N ASN A 151 5.97 -7.83 28.68
CA ASN A 151 6.79 -6.64 28.87
C ASN A 151 6.91 -5.87 27.55
N GLY A 152 6.96 -4.53 27.62
CA GLY A 152 7.31 -3.69 26.50
C GLY A 152 8.78 -3.91 26.10
N VAL A 153 9.03 -4.20 24.85
CA VAL A 153 10.36 -4.45 24.30
C VAL A 153 10.56 -3.59 23.05
N ASN A 154 11.74 -3.02 22.92
CA ASN A 154 12.10 -2.17 21.81
C ASN A 154 12.61 -2.97 20.61
N TYR A 155 11.84 -3.00 19.55
CA TYR A 155 12.11 -3.67 18.27
C TYR A 155 12.70 -2.72 17.21
N LYS A 156 13.32 -1.61 17.59
CA LYS A 156 13.84 -0.59 16.65
C LYS A 156 14.76 -1.11 15.55
N ASN A 157 15.40 -2.28 15.75
CA ASN A 157 16.21 -2.91 14.71
C ASN A 157 15.38 -3.53 13.56
N ASN A 158 14.07 -3.69 13.78
CA ASN A 158 13.14 -4.19 12.78
C ASN A 158 12.63 -3.05 11.87
N ILE A 159 12.78 -1.80 12.31
CA ILE A 159 12.21 -0.62 11.66
C ILE A 159 13.30 0.42 11.42
N LYS A 160 13.26 1.09 10.28
CA LYS A 160 13.93 2.37 10.06
C LYS A 160 12.85 3.43 9.92
N VAL A 161 13.01 4.55 10.58
CA VAL A 161 12.02 5.63 10.55
C VAL A 161 12.70 6.99 10.59
N VAL A 162 12.17 7.93 9.81
CA VAL A 162 12.50 9.36 9.87
C VAL A 162 11.21 10.15 9.73
N MET A 163 11.06 11.16 10.57
CA MET A 163 9.99 12.15 10.50
C MET A 163 10.59 13.51 10.11
N ASP A 164 9.93 14.21 9.21
CA ASP A 164 10.24 15.62 8.88
C ASP A 164 8.99 16.48 9.00
N THR A 165 9.18 17.75 9.35
CA THR A 165 8.10 18.73 9.43
C THR A 165 7.99 19.43 8.06
N ILE A 166 6.98 19.09 7.27
CA ILE A 166 6.80 19.59 5.90
C ILE A 166 5.97 20.86 5.81
N ALA A 167 5.18 21.17 6.84
CA ALA A 167 4.43 22.41 7.01
C ALA A 167 4.13 22.62 8.52
N PRO A 168 3.63 23.78 8.96
CA PRO A 168 3.17 23.94 10.34
C PRO A 168 2.19 22.83 10.72
N HIS A 169 2.43 22.16 11.83
CA HIS A 169 1.61 21.06 12.34
C HIS A 169 1.41 19.89 11.34
N THR A 170 2.33 19.73 10.38
CA THR A 170 2.23 18.67 9.38
C THR A 170 3.54 17.90 9.32
N TYR A 171 3.47 16.63 9.66
CA TYR A 171 4.60 15.74 9.83
C TYR A 171 4.56 14.62 8.79
N GLN A 172 5.66 14.44 8.08
CA GLN A 172 5.84 13.34 7.14
C GLN A 172 6.74 12.28 7.75
N TRP A 173 6.25 11.06 7.81
CA TRP A 173 7.02 9.94 8.33
C TRP A 173 7.32 8.96 7.20
N GLU A 174 8.59 8.63 7.03
CA GLU A 174 9.00 7.50 6.21
C GLU A 174 9.43 6.34 7.08
N VAL A 175 8.86 5.16 6.82
CA VAL A 175 9.10 3.96 7.61
C VAL A 175 9.44 2.79 6.69
N ALA A 176 10.53 2.07 6.99
CA ALA A 176 10.87 0.80 6.37
C ALA A 176 10.86 -0.31 7.41
N ILE A 177 10.07 -1.35 7.16
CA ILE A 177 9.83 -2.46 8.11
C ILE A 177 10.40 -3.74 7.54
N LYS A 178 11.27 -4.38 8.29
CA LYS A 178 11.70 -5.75 8.08
C LYS A 178 10.56 -6.70 8.46
N ASN A 179 10.28 -7.68 7.62
CA ASN A 179 9.20 -8.63 7.86
C ASN A 179 9.75 -9.96 8.35
N TYR A 180 9.11 -10.51 9.38
CA TYR A 180 9.52 -11.74 10.02
C TYR A 180 8.35 -12.71 10.15
N SER A 181 8.62 -14.00 10.04
CA SER A 181 7.63 -15.06 10.29
C SER A 181 7.34 -15.22 11.79
N ALA A 182 6.30 -15.97 12.11
CA ALA A 182 5.94 -16.29 13.49
C ALA A 182 7.03 -17.02 14.31
N SER A 183 8.13 -17.45 13.66
CA SER A 183 9.30 -18.00 14.35
C SER A 183 10.33 -16.95 14.78
N PHE A 184 9.96 -15.68 14.75
CA PHE A 184 10.86 -14.59 15.14
C PHE A 184 11.47 -14.80 16.52
N ASN A 185 12.78 -14.56 16.59
CA ASN A 185 13.53 -14.57 17.84
C ASN A 185 14.49 -13.39 17.86
N MET A 186 14.38 -12.53 18.87
CA MET A 186 15.19 -11.32 18.99
C MET A 186 16.69 -11.59 19.05
N ALA A 187 17.12 -12.75 19.59
CA ALA A 187 18.53 -13.12 19.64
C ALA A 187 19.09 -13.51 18.25
N ASN A 188 18.24 -13.92 17.30
CA ASN A 188 18.64 -14.26 15.95
C ASN A 188 17.50 -13.92 14.97
N PRO A 189 17.19 -12.65 14.75
CA PRO A 189 16.02 -12.22 13.96
C PRO A 189 16.13 -12.65 12.49
N GLU A 190 17.32 -12.62 11.91
CA GLU A 190 17.52 -12.92 10.48
C GLU A 190 17.17 -14.37 10.12
N ALA A 191 17.14 -15.31 11.09
CA ALA A 191 16.69 -16.69 10.85
C ALA A 191 15.21 -16.80 10.48
N SER A 192 14.40 -15.81 10.83
CA SER A 192 12.96 -15.72 10.54
C SER A 192 12.63 -14.65 9.50
N ARG A 193 13.65 -14.04 8.90
CA ARG A 193 13.50 -12.98 7.90
C ARG A 193 12.71 -13.47 6.70
N VAL A 194 11.73 -12.70 6.27
CA VAL A 194 10.90 -13.02 5.09
C VAL A 194 11.26 -12.09 3.95
N THR A 195 11.65 -12.69 2.83
CA THR A 195 11.77 -11.98 1.56
C THR A 195 10.38 -11.77 0.97
N LEU A 196 10.04 -10.52 0.70
CA LEU A 196 8.77 -10.17 0.09
C LEU A 196 8.76 -10.51 -1.40
N THR A 197 7.60 -10.92 -1.90
CA THR A 197 7.44 -11.34 -3.30
C THR A 197 6.13 -10.78 -3.87
N PRO A 198 6.06 -10.59 -5.20
CA PRO A 198 4.82 -10.15 -5.85
C PRO A 198 3.64 -11.07 -5.55
N ASN A 199 2.47 -10.45 -5.41
CA ASN A 199 1.19 -11.11 -5.09
C ASN A 199 1.07 -11.69 -3.68
N LYS A 200 2.10 -11.57 -2.84
CA LYS A 200 1.96 -11.91 -1.42
C LYS A 200 0.83 -11.10 -0.80
N VAL A 201 0.06 -11.76 0.07
CA VAL A 201 -0.98 -11.12 0.88
C VAL A 201 -0.53 -11.12 2.32
N MET A 202 -0.63 -9.96 2.97
CA MET A 202 -0.28 -9.71 4.37
C MET A 202 -1.47 -9.07 5.08
N GLY A 203 -1.43 -9.02 6.40
CA GLY A 203 -2.31 -8.19 7.20
C GLY A 203 -1.64 -6.85 7.50
N LEU A 204 -2.36 -5.74 7.34
CA LEU A 204 -1.90 -4.40 7.71
C LEU A 204 -3.04 -3.57 8.26
N THR A 205 -2.78 -2.92 9.36
CA THR A 205 -3.58 -1.81 9.88
C THR A 205 -2.62 -0.77 10.42
N VAL A 206 -2.94 0.50 10.28
CA VAL A 206 -2.15 1.59 10.88
C VAL A 206 -3.07 2.47 11.70
N ALA A 207 -2.51 3.09 12.72
CA ALA A 207 -3.20 4.02 13.60
C ALA A 207 -2.25 5.10 14.12
N TYR A 208 -2.80 6.08 14.78
CA TYR A 208 -2.10 7.14 15.50
C TYR A 208 -2.70 7.28 16.89
N CYS A 209 -1.85 7.37 17.87
CA CYS A 209 -2.19 7.85 19.22
C CYS A 209 -1.96 9.35 19.24
N ASP A 210 -2.92 10.09 19.69
CA ASP A 210 -2.97 11.55 19.69
C ASP A 210 -3.15 12.04 21.15
N ASN A 211 -2.25 12.90 21.61
CA ASN A 211 -2.21 13.40 22.97
C ASN A 211 -1.78 14.88 23.05
N ASP A 212 -2.72 15.75 23.36
CA ASP A 212 -2.47 17.18 23.56
C ASP A 212 -1.95 17.51 24.98
N GLN A 213 -0.82 16.89 25.36
CA GLN A 213 -0.17 17.11 26.69
C GLN A 213 -1.05 16.74 27.90
N THR A 214 -1.85 15.69 27.75
CA THR A 214 -2.58 15.09 28.88
C THR A 214 -1.83 13.86 29.44
N THR A 215 -2.31 13.29 30.54
CA THR A 215 -1.68 12.11 31.16
C THR A 215 -1.99 10.81 30.40
N SER A 216 -2.80 10.84 29.36
CA SER A 216 -3.15 9.70 28.52
C SER A 216 -3.63 10.20 27.17
N ARG A 217 -3.39 9.41 26.11
CA ARG A 217 -3.88 9.75 24.78
C ARG A 217 -5.37 10.09 24.81
N GLU A 218 -5.74 11.20 24.22
CA GLU A 218 -7.14 11.60 24.12
C GLU A 218 -7.83 10.97 22.95
N ASN A 219 -7.07 10.67 21.88
CA ASN A 219 -7.62 10.02 20.71
C ASN A 219 -6.75 8.84 20.27
N PHE A 220 -7.44 7.81 19.72
CA PHE A 220 -6.81 6.71 19.05
C PHE A 220 -7.52 6.50 17.71
N ILE A 221 -6.83 6.81 16.62
CA ILE A 221 -7.42 6.91 15.30
C ILE A 221 -6.77 5.89 14.37
N GLY A 222 -7.58 5.07 13.71
CA GLY A 222 -7.07 4.01 12.84
C GLY A 222 -7.55 4.09 11.39
N SER A 223 -6.94 3.22 10.58
CA SER A 223 -7.22 3.13 9.14
C SER A 223 -8.34 2.15 8.79
N MET A 224 -8.75 1.28 9.74
CA MET A 224 -9.74 0.23 9.49
C MET A 224 -10.99 0.45 10.34
N TYR A 225 -12.15 0.16 9.75
CA TYR A 225 -13.39 0.17 10.52
C TYR A 225 -13.39 -0.93 11.58
N MET A 226 -13.69 -0.55 12.81
CA MET A 226 -13.89 -1.43 13.96
C MET A 226 -15.24 -1.13 14.61
N THR A 227 -15.76 -2.07 15.38
CA THR A 227 -16.94 -1.83 16.21
C THR A 227 -16.51 -1.26 17.56
N SER A 228 -17.43 -0.63 18.32
CA SER A 228 -17.12 -0.14 19.66
C SER A 228 -16.62 -1.24 20.61
N ALA A 229 -17.06 -2.48 20.41
CA ALA A 229 -16.65 -3.62 21.23
C ALA A 229 -15.22 -4.12 20.89
N THR A 230 -14.69 -3.77 19.72
CA THR A 230 -13.38 -4.25 19.21
C THR A 230 -12.41 -3.11 18.92
N ALA A 231 -12.78 -1.88 19.23
CA ALA A 231 -12.04 -0.66 18.84
C ALA A 231 -10.60 -0.59 19.36
N ASN A 232 -10.24 -1.39 20.37
CA ASN A 232 -8.89 -1.48 20.89
C ASN A 232 -8.29 -2.89 20.80
N ASP A 233 -8.77 -3.76 19.90
CA ASP A 233 -8.33 -5.17 19.87
C ASP A 233 -7.16 -5.43 18.93
N ASN A 234 -6.71 -4.44 18.14
CA ASN A 234 -5.63 -4.65 17.16
C ASN A 234 -4.29 -5.04 17.80
N TYR A 235 -4.02 -4.66 19.06
CA TYR A 235 -2.82 -5.11 19.78
C TYR A 235 -2.95 -6.53 20.35
N ILE A 236 -4.15 -7.12 20.30
CA ILE A 236 -4.45 -8.47 20.81
C ILE A 236 -4.49 -9.49 19.68
N THR A 237 -5.19 -9.14 18.58
CA THR A 237 -5.51 -10.09 17.52
C THR A 237 -5.45 -9.45 16.13
N ALA A 238 -4.81 -10.15 15.20
CA ALA A 238 -4.72 -9.76 13.80
C ALA A 238 -6.03 -10.03 12.99
N ASN A 239 -7.10 -10.47 13.65
CA ASN A 239 -8.39 -10.76 13.00
C ASN A 239 -9.01 -9.53 12.33
N TYR A 240 -8.65 -8.34 12.80
CA TYR A 240 -9.18 -7.06 12.32
C TYR A 240 -8.25 -6.34 11.33
N PHE A 241 -7.06 -6.87 11.06
CA PHE A 241 -6.14 -6.27 10.10
C PHE A 241 -6.73 -6.28 8.69
N GLY A 242 -6.52 -5.20 7.97
CA GLY A 242 -6.85 -5.08 6.56
C GLY A 242 -6.02 -6.04 5.70
N SER A 243 -6.52 -6.39 4.52
CA SER A 243 -5.74 -7.18 3.56
C SER A 243 -4.80 -6.28 2.78
N LEU A 244 -3.50 -6.50 2.88
CA LEU A 244 -2.45 -5.84 2.10
C LEU A 244 -1.99 -6.79 0.99
N LYS A 245 -2.07 -6.37 -0.27
CA LYS A 245 -1.54 -7.11 -1.41
C LYS A 245 -0.31 -6.41 -1.98
N LEU A 246 0.80 -7.13 -2.05
CA LEU A 246 2.02 -6.68 -2.69
C LEU A 246 1.85 -6.78 -4.21
N ARG A 247 1.75 -5.63 -4.88
CA ARG A 247 1.58 -5.60 -6.34
C ARG A 247 2.94 -5.57 -6.99
N ALA A 248 3.12 -6.41 -8.00
CA ALA A 248 4.25 -6.24 -8.89
C ALA A 248 4.18 -4.86 -9.53
N ASN A 249 5.33 -4.28 -9.77
CA ASN A 249 5.40 -3.04 -10.51
C ASN A 249 5.09 -3.34 -11.98
N ASP A 250 3.83 -3.18 -12.33
CA ASP A 250 3.39 -3.27 -13.71
C ASP A 250 3.86 -2.01 -14.47
N TYR A 251 5.15 -1.96 -14.79
CA TYR A 251 5.59 -1.08 -15.86
C TYR A 251 5.00 -1.60 -17.17
N GLY A 252 3.73 -1.31 -17.37
CA GLY A 252 3.08 -1.39 -18.67
C GLY A 252 2.68 -2.76 -19.20
N THR A 253 2.46 -3.80 -18.36
CA THR A 253 1.87 -5.07 -18.82
C THR A 253 0.43 -5.31 -18.37
N SER A 254 -0.20 -4.40 -17.64
CA SER A 254 -1.62 -4.55 -17.34
C SER A 254 -2.47 -4.19 -18.56
N ILE A 255 -3.04 -5.22 -19.16
CA ILE A 255 -4.31 -5.08 -19.88
C ILE A 255 -5.32 -4.75 -18.78
N SER A 256 -5.46 -3.48 -18.43
CA SER A 256 -6.54 -3.04 -17.57
C SER A 256 -7.84 -3.16 -18.35
N ASP A 257 -8.73 -4.04 -17.91
CA ASP A 257 -10.10 -4.03 -18.37
C ASP A 257 -10.69 -2.62 -18.23
N GLY A 258 -10.83 -1.95 -19.36
CA GLY A 258 -11.93 -1.03 -19.61
C GLY A 258 -11.86 0.38 -19.07
N LYS A 259 -10.72 0.97 -18.70
CA LYS A 259 -10.63 2.43 -18.63
C LYS A 259 -9.60 2.95 -19.64
N LYS A 260 -10.09 3.23 -20.85
CA LYS A 260 -9.35 4.05 -21.83
C LYS A 260 -8.96 5.35 -21.15
N ILE A 261 -7.69 5.47 -20.70
CA ILE A 261 -7.09 6.77 -20.51
C ILE A 261 -6.94 7.35 -21.92
N SER A 262 -7.75 8.33 -22.25
CA SER A 262 -7.95 8.88 -23.60
C SER A 262 -6.80 9.79 -24.07
N ASN A 263 -5.57 9.52 -23.67
CA ASN A 263 -4.39 10.23 -24.14
C ASN A 263 -3.34 9.24 -24.64
N GLN A 264 -3.65 8.55 -25.73
CA GLN A 264 -2.63 7.86 -26.49
C GLN A 264 -1.64 8.91 -26.99
N LEU A 265 -0.41 8.86 -26.51
CA LEU A 265 0.61 9.86 -26.82
C LEU A 265 1.28 9.60 -28.15
N VAL A 266 1.39 8.32 -28.50
CA VAL A 266 2.11 7.85 -29.69
C VAL A 266 1.34 6.68 -30.31
N THR A 267 1.29 6.64 -31.63
CA THR A 267 0.88 5.45 -32.37
C THR A 267 2.07 4.84 -33.09
N VAL A 268 2.13 3.50 -33.13
CA VAL A 268 3.18 2.71 -33.79
C VAL A 268 2.59 2.07 -35.03
N PHE A 269 3.11 2.40 -36.23
CA PHE A 269 2.65 1.84 -37.50
C PHE A 269 3.77 1.76 -38.55
N PRO A 270 3.67 0.88 -39.56
CA PRO A 270 2.67 -0.17 -39.71
C PRO A 270 2.85 -1.27 -38.65
N ASN A 271 1.77 -1.96 -38.33
CA ASN A 271 1.80 -3.15 -37.51
C ASN A 271 0.84 -4.20 -38.11
N PRO A 272 1.34 -5.31 -38.68
CA PRO A 272 2.74 -5.80 -38.70
C PRO A 272 3.68 -4.96 -39.60
N ALA A 273 4.96 -4.93 -39.23
CA ALA A 273 6.01 -4.17 -39.90
C ALA A 273 7.06 -5.09 -40.55
N LEU A 274 7.69 -4.62 -41.65
CA LEU A 274 8.82 -5.28 -42.31
C LEU A 274 10.15 -4.70 -41.81
N ASN A 275 10.58 -3.58 -42.37
CA ASN A 275 11.90 -3.01 -42.09
C ASN A 275 11.85 -1.76 -41.24
N GLN A 276 10.73 -1.10 -41.19
CA GLN A 276 10.56 0.19 -40.52
C GLN A 276 9.24 0.25 -39.76
N ILE A 277 9.24 0.96 -38.65
CA ILE A 277 8.04 1.45 -37.94
C ILE A 277 8.14 2.96 -37.76
N LYS A 278 6.97 3.62 -37.70
CA LYS A 278 6.89 5.04 -37.43
C LYS A 278 6.21 5.26 -36.08
N LEU A 279 6.75 6.20 -35.33
CA LEU A 279 6.12 6.73 -34.12
C LEU A 279 5.47 8.06 -34.46
N GLN A 280 4.14 8.11 -34.40
CA GLN A 280 3.39 9.35 -34.59
C GLN A 280 2.89 9.86 -33.25
N ARG A 281 3.33 11.04 -32.83
CA ARG A 281 2.87 11.71 -31.63
C ARG A 281 1.49 12.33 -31.86
N MET A 282 0.58 12.11 -30.88
CA MET A 282 -0.78 12.62 -30.93
C MET A 282 -0.91 14.05 -30.37
N ASN A 283 0.05 14.49 -29.54
CA ASN A 283 0.06 15.81 -28.92
C ASN A 283 1.41 16.53 -29.11
N ASN A 284 1.36 17.85 -29.31
CA ASN A 284 2.52 18.68 -29.60
C ASN A 284 3.27 19.12 -28.33
N THR A 285 3.73 18.18 -27.50
CA THR A 285 4.55 18.45 -26.33
C THR A 285 6.03 18.30 -26.70
N SER A 286 6.81 19.38 -26.56
CA SER A 286 8.22 19.50 -26.97
C SER A 286 9.22 18.80 -26.03
N LYS A 287 8.88 17.64 -25.44
CA LYS A 287 9.75 16.89 -24.54
C LYS A 287 10.45 15.74 -25.25
N LYS A 288 11.74 15.57 -24.96
CA LYS A 288 12.52 14.41 -25.38
C LYS A 288 11.86 13.13 -24.87
N MET A 289 11.75 12.12 -25.70
CA MET A 289 11.29 10.79 -25.33
C MET A 289 12.30 9.75 -25.75
N VAL A 290 12.31 8.62 -25.04
CA VAL A 290 13.12 7.45 -25.39
C VAL A 290 12.17 6.31 -25.71
N ALA A 291 12.39 5.62 -26.81
CA ALA A 291 11.71 4.38 -27.15
C ALA A 291 12.66 3.20 -26.95
N GLU A 292 12.21 2.20 -26.21
CA GLU A 292 12.95 0.96 -26.00
C GLU A 292 12.18 -0.20 -26.63
N ILE A 293 12.85 -1.05 -27.40
CA ILE A 293 12.27 -2.25 -27.96
C ILE A 293 12.77 -3.46 -27.17
N HIS A 294 11.84 -4.25 -26.66
CA HIS A 294 12.10 -5.46 -25.90
C HIS A 294 11.55 -6.69 -26.64
N SER A 295 12.28 -7.80 -26.54
CA SER A 295 11.73 -9.10 -26.93
C SER A 295 10.61 -9.53 -25.98
N MET A 296 9.82 -10.53 -26.36
CA MET A 296 8.78 -11.10 -25.50
C MET A 296 9.33 -11.82 -24.25
N THR A 297 10.65 -12.07 -24.20
CA THR A 297 11.35 -12.58 -23.02
C THR A 297 11.83 -11.47 -22.08
N GLY A 298 11.54 -10.17 -22.41
CA GLY A 298 11.94 -9.01 -21.63
C GLY A 298 13.35 -8.47 -21.94
N ALA A 299 14.13 -9.11 -22.82
CA ALA A 299 15.46 -8.62 -23.18
C ALA A 299 15.36 -7.31 -23.99
N LEU A 300 16.10 -6.27 -23.57
CA LEU A 300 16.24 -5.03 -24.32
C LEU A 300 16.99 -5.31 -25.63
N VAL A 301 16.38 -4.91 -26.75
CA VAL A 301 16.90 -5.15 -28.10
C VAL A 301 17.42 -3.86 -28.73
N LYS A 302 16.73 -2.74 -28.50
CA LYS A 302 17.07 -1.46 -29.11
C LYS A 302 16.59 -0.29 -28.26
N THR A 303 17.37 0.79 -28.21
CA THR A 303 17.01 2.06 -27.57
C THR A 303 17.13 3.18 -28.60
N ILE A 304 16.11 4.04 -28.70
CA ILE A 304 16.00 5.12 -29.68
C ILE A 304 15.60 6.41 -28.99
N SER A 305 16.32 7.51 -29.27
CA SER A 305 15.87 8.86 -28.91
C SER A 305 14.78 9.31 -29.88
N VAL A 306 13.65 9.76 -29.36
CA VAL A 306 12.50 10.21 -30.15
C VAL A 306 12.41 11.73 -30.04
N ASP A 307 13.05 12.42 -30.96
CA ASP A 307 13.17 13.88 -30.95
C ASP A 307 12.11 14.55 -31.84
N ASN A 308 11.47 13.80 -32.73
CA ASN A 308 10.53 14.33 -33.73
C ASN A 308 9.10 13.79 -33.57
N LEU A 309 8.13 14.55 -34.10
CA LEU A 309 6.71 14.16 -34.08
C LEU A 309 6.38 12.90 -34.90
N ASN A 310 7.22 12.59 -35.90
CA ASN A 310 7.10 11.43 -36.80
C ASN A 310 8.47 10.76 -36.91
N GLU A 311 8.86 10.01 -35.88
CA GLU A 311 10.14 9.30 -35.91
C GLU A 311 10.02 7.98 -36.69
N VAL A 312 11.01 7.71 -37.55
CA VAL A 312 11.12 6.46 -38.28
C VAL A 312 12.18 5.60 -37.62
N ILE A 313 11.81 4.41 -37.23
CA ILE A 313 12.68 3.46 -36.54
C ILE A 313 12.98 2.29 -37.48
N GLU A 314 14.25 2.09 -37.78
CA GLU A 314 14.73 0.92 -38.52
C GLU A 314 14.67 -0.32 -37.63
N ILE A 315 13.99 -1.36 -38.11
CA ILE A 315 13.83 -2.65 -37.44
C ILE A 315 14.20 -3.83 -38.37
N GLY A 316 14.86 -3.55 -39.52
CA GLY A 316 15.26 -4.58 -40.46
C GLY A 316 16.24 -5.60 -39.89
N ASP A 317 16.98 -5.22 -38.85
CA ASP A 317 17.93 -6.03 -38.08
C ASP A 317 17.26 -6.97 -37.06
N LEU A 318 15.97 -6.80 -36.79
CA LEU A 318 15.24 -7.65 -35.86
C LEU A 318 14.77 -8.94 -36.55
N LEU A 319 14.80 -10.03 -35.81
CA LEU A 319 14.21 -11.30 -36.25
C LEU A 319 12.68 -11.20 -36.33
N PRO A 320 12.01 -11.97 -37.23
CA PRO A 320 10.56 -12.05 -37.22
C PRO A 320 10.03 -12.48 -35.86
N GLY A 321 9.03 -11.77 -35.35
CA GLY A 321 8.47 -12.06 -34.03
C GLY A 321 7.65 -10.90 -33.47
N MET A 322 7.12 -11.10 -32.27
CA MET A 322 6.42 -10.07 -31.51
C MET A 322 7.39 -9.34 -30.60
N TYR A 323 7.27 -8.03 -30.54
CA TYR A 323 8.08 -7.14 -29.72
C TYR A 323 7.21 -6.19 -28.92
N LEU A 324 7.72 -5.77 -27.76
CA LEU A 324 7.15 -4.73 -26.94
C LEU A 324 7.99 -3.46 -27.12
N MET A 325 7.35 -2.37 -27.50
CA MET A 325 7.97 -1.05 -27.50
C MET A 325 7.49 -0.25 -26.32
N THR A 326 8.40 0.26 -25.53
CA THR A 326 8.17 1.12 -24.37
C THR A 326 8.63 2.53 -24.70
N ILE A 327 7.78 3.53 -24.52
CA ILE A 327 8.05 4.92 -24.80
C ILE A 327 8.04 5.68 -23.47
N LEU A 328 9.17 6.29 -23.16
CA LEU A 328 9.49 6.93 -21.89
C LEU A 328 9.72 8.43 -22.06
N SER A 329 9.16 9.24 -21.18
CA SER A 329 9.53 10.64 -20.98
C SER A 329 9.42 10.99 -19.51
N ASP A 330 9.89 12.16 -19.09
CA ASP A 330 9.84 12.63 -17.69
C ASP A 330 8.44 12.57 -17.04
N GLN A 331 7.38 12.54 -17.84
CA GLN A 331 6.00 12.62 -17.34
C GLN A 331 5.08 11.53 -17.89
N TYR A 332 5.53 10.72 -18.87
CA TYR A 332 4.66 9.79 -19.58
C TYR A 332 5.34 8.47 -19.86
N PHE A 333 4.57 7.42 -19.71
CA PHE A 333 4.92 6.06 -20.08
C PHE A 333 3.83 5.48 -20.98
N GLN A 334 4.22 4.87 -22.08
CA GLN A 334 3.30 4.13 -22.96
C GLN A 334 4.00 2.87 -23.46
N SER A 335 3.26 1.78 -23.54
CA SER A 335 3.75 0.51 -24.08
C SER A 335 2.87 0.05 -25.24
N GLU A 336 3.48 -0.33 -26.36
CA GLU A 336 2.80 -0.78 -27.58
C GLU A 336 3.43 -2.08 -28.09
N ARG A 337 2.61 -3.00 -28.56
CA ARG A 337 3.09 -4.23 -29.19
C ARG A 337 3.10 -4.09 -30.69
N PHE A 338 4.16 -4.58 -31.32
CA PHE A 338 4.21 -4.70 -32.77
C PHE A 338 4.75 -6.06 -33.23
N ILE A 339 4.40 -6.44 -34.46
CA ILE A 339 4.81 -7.69 -35.09
C ILE A 339 5.81 -7.35 -36.19
N LYS A 340 7.04 -7.86 -36.07
CA LYS A 340 8.06 -7.89 -37.12
C LYS A 340 7.81 -9.11 -38.02
N ARG A 341 7.69 -8.88 -39.32
CA ARG A 341 7.62 -9.93 -40.37
C ARG A 341 8.96 -10.17 -41.02
#